data_262d91e3ecda2391c7341b5c12796d1d
#
_entry.id   262d91e3ecda2391c7341b5c12796d1d
#
_cell.length_a   1.000
_cell.length_b   1.000
_cell.length_c   1.000
_cell.angle_alpha   90.00
_cell.angle_beta   90.00
_cell.angle_gamma   90.00
#
_symmetry.space_group_name_H-M   'P 1'
#
loop_
_entity.id
_entity.type
_entity.pdbx_description
1 polymer ?
#
loop_
_entity_poly.entity_id
_entity_poly.type
_entity_poly.pdbx_seq_one_letter_code
_entity_poly.pdbx_strand_id
1 'polypeptide(L)'
;DILIVSDVDEIPSKKKLEFIKSCDFNEIVPIVFEQHLFHIDCNFLRLESWRGSIVTTMEICKAYSPHRLRRSRNRISHFSDSGWAFSSFGGAEAVKKKFEACKIETKGYWRDYFGPIINK
;
A
#
# COMPACT_ATOMS: atom_id res chain seq x y z
N ASP A 1 -10.32 -4.42 19.65
CA ASP A 1 -10.36 -3.30 18.70
C ASP A 1 -9.57 -3.63 17.45
N ILE A 2 -10.20 -3.39 16.27
CA ILE A 2 -9.55 -3.53 14.97
C ILE A 2 -8.75 -2.28 14.67
N LEU A 3 -7.55 -2.46 14.19
CA LEU A 3 -6.66 -1.39 13.74
C LEU A 3 -6.26 -1.61 12.29
N ILE A 4 -6.19 -0.53 11.53
CA ILE A 4 -5.68 -0.55 10.17
C ILE A 4 -4.40 0.28 10.11
N VAL A 5 -3.32 -0.35 9.67
CA VAL A 5 -2.04 0.32 9.37
C VAL A 5 -1.94 0.49 7.88
N SER A 6 -1.97 1.73 7.40
CA SER A 6 -2.06 2.06 5.96
C SER A 6 -1.21 3.27 5.62
N ASP A 7 -0.71 3.31 4.41
CA ASP A 7 -0.14 4.54 3.85
C ASP A 7 -1.28 5.47 3.40
N VAL A 8 -0.98 6.76 3.27
CA VAL A 8 -1.98 7.78 2.93
C VAL A 8 -2.57 7.61 1.52
N ASP A 9 -1.86 6.94 0.65
CA ASP A 9 -2.23 6.66 -0.73
C ASP A 9 -2.83 5.25 -0.95
N GLU A 10 -3.12 4.55 0.13
CA GLU A 10 -3.77 3.23 0.13
C GLU A 10 -5.22 3.36 0.58
N ILE A 11 -6.15 2.86 -0.23
CA ILE A 11 -7.58 2.89 0.03
C ILE A 11 -8.11 1.45 0.17
N PRO A 12 -8.33 0.98 1.40
CA PRO A 12 -8.90 -0.35 1.65
C PRO A 12 -10.33 -0.48 1.10
N SER A 13 -10.66 -1.66 0.60
CA SER A 13 -12.02 -1.97 0.15
C SER A 13 -13.00 -1.97 1.32
N LYS A 14 -14.05 -1.15 1.23
CA LYS A 14 -15.14 -1.10 2.20
C LYS A 14 -15.75 -2.48 2.42
N LYS A 15 -16.02 -3.22 1.34
CA LYS A 15 -16.61 -4.57 1.38
C LYS A 15 -15.76 -5.53 2.21
N LYS A 16 -14.43 -5.49 2.02
CA LYS A 16 -13.51 -6.35 2.79
C LYS A 16 -13.43 -5.93 4.26
N LEU A 17 -13.49 -4.64 4.54
CA LEU A 17 -13.53 -4.14 5.92
C LEU A 17 -14.82 -4.55 6.64
N GLU A 18 -15.95 -4.48 5.96
CA GLU A 18 -17.24 -4.93 6.51
C GLU A 18 -17.23 -6.44 6.78
N PHE A 19 -16.66 -7.24 5.89
CA PHE A 19 -16.46 -8.66 6.10
C PHE A 19 -15.60 -8.94 7.34
N ILE A 20 -14.47 -8.28 7.46
CA ILE A 20 -13.58 -8.43 8.62
C ILE A 20 -14.30 -8.06 9.92
N LYS A 21 -15.09 -6.98 9.92
CA LYS A 21 -15.88 -6.58 11.11
C LYS A 21 -16.92 -7.62 11.52
N SER A 22 -17.38 -8.45 10.61
CA SER A 22 -18.32 -9.53 10.89
C SER A 22 -17.67 -10.80 11.44
N CYS A 23 -16.34 -10.91 11.37
CA CYS A 23 -15.61 -12.04 11.91
C CYS A 23 -15.37 -11.92 13.41
N ASP A 24 -15.21 -13.06 14.09
CA ASP A 24 -14.78 -13.04 15.49
C ASP A 24 -13.27 -12.74 15.59
N PHE A 25 -12.94 -11.61 16.20
CA PHE A 25 -11.58 -11.03 16.21
C PHE A 25 -10.66 -11.56 17.30
N ASN A 26 -11.09 -12.49 18.11
CA ASN A 26 -10.26 -13.02 19.20
C ASN A 26 -9.07 -13.87 18.70
N GLU A 27 -9.09 -14.26 17.41
CA GLU A 27 -8.05 -15.08 16.79
C GLU A 27 -7.37 -14.41 15.60
N ILE A 28 -7.50 -13.09 15.41
CA ILE A 28 -6.99 -12.44 14.20
C ILE A 28 -5.49 -12.26 14.27
N VAL A 29 -4.83 -13.05 13.44
CA VAL A 29 -3.50 -12.77 12.92
C VAL A 29 -3.54 -11.54 12.01
N PRO A 30 -2.47 -10.76 11.87
CA PRO A 30 -2.44 -9.66 10.91
C PRO A 30 -2.76 -10.15 9.50
N ILE A 31 -3.57 -9.39 8.78
CA ILE A 31 -3.94 -9.67 7.38
C ILE A 31 -3.55 -8.47 6.52
N VAL A 32 -2.83 -8.73 5.44
CA VAL A 32 -2.49 -7.73 4.45
C VAL A 32 -3.59 -7.63 3.39
N PHE A 33 -3.96 -6.43 3.03
CA PHE A 33 -4.82 -6.16 1.89
C PHE A 33 -3.96 -6.09 0.62
N GLU A 34 -4.17 -7.03 -0.29
CA GLU A 34 -3.62 -6.99 -1.63
C GLU A 34 -4.49 -6.07 -2.48
N GLN A 35 -3.89 -4.99 -2.95
CA GLN A 35 -4.57 -3.86 -3.58
C GLN A 35 -4.12 -3.69 -5.03
N HIS A 36 -5.01 -3.16 -5.86
CA HIS A 36 -4.66 -2.77 -7.23
C HIS A 36 -3.76 -1.52 -7.18
N LEU A 37 -2.59 -1.64 -7.78
CA LEU A 37 -1.61 -0.56 -7.78
C LEU A 37 -1.72 0.30 -9.04
N PHE A 38 -2.08 1.56 -8.86
CA PHE A 38 -2.06 2.57 -9.90
C PHE A 38 -0.83 3.46 -9.79
N HIS A 39 -0.17 3.69 -10.90
CA HIS A 39 0.96 4.60 -11.00
C HIS A 39 0.61 5.84 -11.80
N ILE A 40 1.01 7.00 -11.31
CA ILE A 40 0.92 8.29 -12.00
C ILE A 40 -0.52 8.79 -12.14
N ASP A 41 -1.41 7.99 -12.69
CA ASP A 41 -2.85 8.29 -12.78
C ASP A 41 -3.71 7.00 -12.83
N CYS A 42 -5.04 7.15 -12.91
CA CYS A 42 -5.97 6.02 -12.90
C CYS A 42 -5.92 5.14 -14.16
N ASN A 43 -5.22 5.54 -15.22
CA ASN A 43 -5.13 4.79 -16.46
C ASN A 43 -3.95 3.80 -16.47
N PHE A 44 -3.05 3.91 -15.50
CA PHE A 44 -1.87 3.05 -15.39
C PHE A 44 -1.98 2.07 -14.23
N LEU A 45 -2.78 1.03 -14.42
CA LEU A 45 -2.83 -0.12 -13.52
C LEU A 45 -1.58 -0.98 -13.73
N ARG A 46 -0.86 -1.28 -12.66
CA ARG A 46 0.22 -2.26 -12.71
C ARG A 46 -0.31 -3.67 -12.70
N LEU A 47 0.36 -4.56 -13.43
CA LEU A 47 0.05 -5.99 -13.43
C LEU A 47 0.35 -6.65 -12.07
N GLU A 48 1.31 -6.10 -11.34
CA GLU A 48 1.66 -6.56 -9.99
C GLU A 48 0.73 -5.93 -8.97
N SER A 49 0.19 -6.76 -8.09
CA SER A 49 -0.59 -6.28 -6.97
C SER A 49 0.32 -5.67 -5.88
N TRP A 50 -0.24 -4.77 -5.10
CA TRP A 50 0.43 -4.13 -3.99
C TRP A 50 -0.04 -4.72 -2.66
N ARG A 51 0.89 -5.22 -1.85
CA ARG A 51 0.61 -5.60 -0.47
C ARG A 51 0.68 -4.37 0.40
N GLY A 52 -0.49 -3.73 0.59
CA GLY A 52 -0.63 -2.42 1.20
C GLY A 52 -1.09 -2.46 2.65
N SER A 53 -2.29 -1.97 2.88
CA SER A 53 -2.86 -1.83 4.22
C SER A 53 -2.89 -3.14 5.00
N ILE A 54 -2.62 -3.06 6.29
CA ILE A 54 -2.61 -4.21 7.21
C ILE A 54 -3.74 -4.05 8.22
N VAL A 55 -4.61 -5.04 8.29
CA VAL A 55 -5.63 -5.13 9.35
C VAL A 55 -5.09 -5.99 10.47
N THR A 56 -5.18 -5.50 11.68
CA THR A 56 -4.63 -6.14 12.88
C THR A 56 -5.44 -5.76 14.12
N THR A 57 -5.03 -6.22 15.27
CA THR A 57 -5.56 -5.75 16.57
C THR A 57 -4.61 -4.75 17.22
N MET A 58 -5.14 -3.95 18.13
CA MET A 58 -4.32 -3.03 18.91
C MET A 58 -3.25 -3.76 19.72
N GLU A 59 -3.57 -4.94 20.22
CA GLU A 59 -2.64 -5.78 20.98
C GLU A 59 -1.43 -6.21 20.13
N ILE A 60 -1.68 -6.75 18.95
CA ILE A 60 -0.62 -7.16 18.01
C ILE A 60 0.19 -5.94 17.57
N CYS A 61 -0.48 -4.82 17.26
CA CYS A 61 0.21 -3.61 16.85
C CYS A 61 1.14 -3.05 17.93
N LYS A 62 0.75 -3.12 19.21
CA LYS A 62 1.61 -2.76 20.34
C LYS A 62 2.81 -3.70 20.49
N ALA A 63 2.60 -5.01 20.29
CA ALA A 63 3.66 -6.02 20.43
C ALA A 63 4.73 -5.91 19.30
N TYR A 64 4.30 -5.64 18.08
CA TYR A 64 5.20 -5.65 16.90
C TYR A 64 5.55 -4.28 16.36
N SER A 65 4.85 -3.24 16.71
CA SER A 65 4.84 -1.89 16.15
C SER A 65 4.35 -1.79 14.69
N PRO A 66 3.73 -0.66 14.30
CA PRO A 66 3.26 -0.44 12.93
C PRO A 66 4.38 -0.56 11.88
N HIS A 67 5.57 -0.07 12.22
CA HIS A 67 6.72 -0.11 11.31
C HIS A 67 7.18 -1.54 11.02
N ARG A 68 7.27 -2.40 12.03
CA ARG A 68 7.64 -3.81 11.84
C ARG A 68 6.59 -4.58 11.05
N LEU A 69 5.31 -4.34 11.31
CA LEU A 69 4.21 -4.93 10.55
C LEU A 69 4.33 -4.55 9.06
N ARG A 70 4.54 -3.29 8.74
CA ARG A 70 4.72 -2.82 7.36
C ARG A 70 5.91 -3.48 6.66
N ARG A 71 7.04 -3.63 7.33
CA ARG A 71 8.22 -4.31 6.78
C ARG A 71 8.01 -5.81 6.56
N SER A 72 7.10 -6.42 7.31
CA SER A 72 6.80 -7.85 7.25
C SER A 72 5.64 -8.20 6.32
N ARG A 73 5.03 -7.23 5.63
CA ARG A 73 3.79 -7.43 4.85
C ARG A 73 3.87 -8.55 3.81
N ASN A 74 5.04 -8.83 3.26
CA ASN A 74 5.21 -9.92 2.29
C ASN A 74 5.20 -11.32 2.91
N ARG A 75 5.29 -11.41 4.24
CA ARG A 75 5.25 -12.66 5.02
C ARG A 75 3.91 -12.89 5.72
N ILE A 76 3.02 -11.94 5.65
CA ILE A 76 1.69 -11.98 6.29
C ILE A 76 0.69 -12.51 5.27
N SER A 77 -0.28 -13.31 5.72
CA SER A 77 -1.40 -13.74 4.91
C SER A 77 -2.16 -12.56 4.33
N HIS A 78 -2.69 -12.70 3.12
CA HIS A 78 -3.32 -11.60 2.42
C HIS A 78 -4.74 -11.91 1.96
N PHE A 79 -5.56 -10.87 1.84
CA PHE A 79 -6.80 -10.87 1.10
C PHE A 79 -6.57 -10.24 -0.27
N SER A 80 -6.92 -10.97 -1.33
CA SER A 80 -6.89 -10.46 -2.70
C SER A 80 -8.04 -9.49 -2.97
N ASP A 81 -7.87 -8.62 -3.96
CA ASP A 81 -8.89 -7.66 -4.39
C ASP A 81 -9.46 -6.84 -3.23
N SER A 82 -8.57 -6.24 -2.46
CA SER A 82 -8.90 -5.59 -1.19
C SER A 82 -8.75 -4.08 -1.20
N GLY A 83 -8.78 -3.46 -2.37
CA GLY A 83 -8.75 -2.00 -2.52
C GLY A 83 -7.74 -1.52 -3.54
N TRP A 84 -7.29 -0.29 -3.35
CA TRP A 84 -6.48 0.43 -4.32
C TRP A 84 -5.31 1.12 -3.64
N ALA A 85 -4.17 1.15 -4.33
CA ALA A 85 -3.00 1.93 -3.94
C ALA A 85 -2.62 2.88 -5.09
N PHE A 86 -2.34 4.13 -4.76
CA PHE A 86 -2.09 5.20 -5.74
C PHE A 86 -0.67 5.73 -5.57
N SER A 87 0.29 5.03 -6.15
CA SER A 87 1.69 5.43 -6.05
C SER A 87 2.04 6.54 -7.03
N SER A 88 2.67 7.59 -6.50
CA SER A 88 3.20 8.69 -7.34
C SER A 88 2.13 9.38 -8.19
N PHE A 89 0.96 9.58 -7.64
CA PHE A 89 -0.17 10.22 -8.30
C PHE A 89 0.07 11.72 -8.52
N GLY A 90 -0.46 12.28 -9.63
CA GLY A 90 -0.35 13.68 -9.96
C GLY A 90 0.63 14.02 -11.07
N GLY A 91 1.01 13.03 -11.88
CA GLY A 91 1.86 13.20 -13.05
C GLY A 91 3.36 13.35 -12.72
N ALA A 92 4.15 13.60 -13.76
CA ALA A 92 5.61 13.63 -13.67
C ALA A 92 6.16 14.65 -12.66
N GLU A 93 5.55 15.81 -12.56
CA GLU A 93 5.99 16.88 -11.66
C GLU A 93 5.77 16.51 -10.19
N ALA A 94 4.63 15.88 -9.86
CA ALA A 94 4.34 15.40 -8.50
C ALA A 94 5.29 14.27 -8.10
N VAL A 95 5.59 13.36 -9.03
CA VAL A 95 6.58 12.30 -8.85
C VAL A 95 7.96 12.89 -8.54
N LYS A 96 8.41 13.86 -9.32
CA LYS A 96 9.69 14.56 -9.12
C LYS A 96 9.76 15.19 -7.73
N LYS A 97 8.75 15.96 -7.33
CA LYS A 97 8.67 16.56 -5.99
C LYS A 97 8.73 15.51 -4.86
N LYS A 98 8.03 14.39 -5.03
CA LYS A 98 8.05 13.29 -4.05
C LYS A 98 9.46 12.74 -3.87
N PHE A 99 10.20 12.48 -4.95
CA PHE A 99 11.57 11.97 -4.88
C PHE A 99 12.53 12.98 -4.27
N GLU A 100 12.42 14.24 -4.62
CA GLU A 100 13.22 15.31 -4.03
C GLU A 100 12.97 15.43 -2.52
N ALA A 101 11.70 15.41 -2.09
CA ALA A 101 11.33 15.48 -0.67
C ALA A 101 11.83 14.27 0.14
N CYS A 102 11.81 13.08 -0.45
CA CYS A 102 12.27 11.84 0.21
C CYS A 102 13.79 11.65 0.16
N LYS A 103 14.53 12.56 -0.49
CA LYS A 103 16.00 12.44 -0.72
C LYS A 103 16.41 11.07 -1.28
N ILE A 104 15.56 10.51 -2.14
CA ILE A 104 15.84 9.23 -2.79
C ILE A 104 16.84 9.51 -3.90
N GLU A 105 17.99 8.81 -3.89
CA GLU A 105 18.93 8.83 -5.00
C GLU A 105 18.26 8.21 -6.23
N THR A 106 17.98 9.06 -7.22
CA THR A 106 17.14 8.71 -8.36
C THR A 106 17.92 8.24 -9.58
N LYS A 107 19.24 8.12 -9.49
CA LYS A 107 20.14 7.96 -10.65
C LYS A 107 19.85 6.77 -11.59
N GLY A 108 19.13 5.75 -11.15
CA GLY A 108 18.69 4.64 -12.00
C GLY A 108 17.17 4.55 -12.12
N TYR A 109 16.47 4.74 -11.03
CA TYR A 109 15.04 4.48 -10.92
C TYR A 109 14.17 5.33 -11.86
N TRP A 110 14.57 6.58 -12.11
CA TRP A 110 13.88 7.48 -13.01
C TRP A 110 13.94 7.04 -14.47
N ARG A 111 15.11 6.59 -14.94
CA ARG A 111 15.30 6.17 -16.33
C ARG A 111 14.55 4.89 -16.61
N ASP A 112 14.60 3.95 -15.70
CA ASP A 112 14.09 2.61 -15.93
C ASP A 112 12.56 2.51 -15.81
N TYR A 113 11.97 3.30 -14.92
CA TYR A 113 10.53 3.26 -14.65
C TYR A 113 9.73 4.43 -15.25
N PHE A 114 10.27 5.62 -15.25
CA PHE A 114 9.54 6.84 -15.65
C PHE A 114 10.12 7.52 -16.89
N GLY A 115 11.32 7.21 -17.31
CA GLY A 115 11.97 7.81 -18.45
C GLY A 115 11.13 7.81 -19.73
N PRO A 116 10.48 6.70 -20.11
CA PRO A 116 9.58 6.64 -21.28
C PRO A 116 8.31 7.47 -21.15
N ILE A 117 7.86 7.72 -19.92
CA ILE A 117 6.61 8.41 -19.61
C ILE A 117 6.84 9.92 -19.49
N ILE A 118 7.97 10.34 -18.95
CA ILE A 118 8.31 11.75 -18.74
C ILE A 118 8.79 12.45 -20.00
N ASN A 119 9.39 11.72 -20.92
CA ASN A 119 9.92 12.25 -22.18
C ASN A 119 8.90 12.27 -23.33
N LYS A 120 7.64 11.96 -23.05
CA LYS A 120 6.53 12.14 -23.97
C LYS A 120 5.72 13.38 -23.62
#